data_3384a55bc8c86249ce6a8510a87d1fb3
#
_entry.id   3384a55bc8c86249ce6a8510a87d1fb3
#
_cell.length_a   1.000
_cell.length_b   1.000
_cell.length_c   1.000
_cell.angle_alpha   90.00
_cell.angle_beta   90.00
_cell.angle_gamma   90.00
#
_symmetry.space_group_name_H-M   'P 1'
#
loop_
_entity.id
_entity.type
_entity.pdbx_description
1 polymer ?
#
loop_
_entity_poly.entity_id
_entity_poly.type
_entity_poly.pdbx_seq_one_letter_code
_entity_poly.pdbx_strand_id
1 'polypeptide(L)'
;CALPILCVAFAQGNVGKAIQLASSDDFNEMKASALQLIKRLDDIDLYEMTAAVKQIADYKLEINDYFDLMMIWYRDVLYFKATGDVNGLIFKDEVYDIKRQAEKSSYNGINSILEALRKAQIRLDANVNFDLVIELLLLTIKEN
;
A
#
# COMPACT_ATOMS: atom_id res chain seq x y z
N CYS A 1 18.61 17.71 -8.65
CA CYS A 1 17.70 17.25 -7.62
C CYS A 1 17.37 15.77 -7.84
N ALA A 2 17.64 14.94 -6.87
CA ALA A 2 17.33 13.52 -6.98
C ALA A 2 15.81 13.30 -6.89
N LEU A 3 15.28 12.48 -7.80
CA LEU A 3 13.89 12.07 -7.75
C LEU A 3 13.67 11.14 -6.56
N PRO A 4 12.53 11.23 -5.86
CA PRO A 4 12.17 10.26 -4.84
C PRO A 4 12.17 8.83 -5.40
N ILE A 5 12.75 7.89 -4.67
CA ILE A 5 12.82 6.49 -5.06
C ILE A 5 11.43 5.92 -5.34
N LEU A 6 10.44 6.31 -4.54
CA LEU A 6 9.06 5.88 -4.74
C LEU A 6 8.53 6.30 -6.13
N CYS A 7 8.76 7.54 -6.55
CA CYS A 7 8.30 8.01 -7.86
C CYS A 7 8.97 7.26 -8.99
N VAL A 8 10.25 6.95 -8.85
CA VAL A 8 10.99 6.15 -9.86
C VAL A 8 10.44 4.73 -9.92
N ALA A 9 10.22 4.09 -8.78
CA ALA A 9 9.66 2.73 -8.70
C ALA A 9 8.25 2.68 -9.29
N PHE A 10 7.42 3.65 -8.94
CA PHE A 10 6.04 3.74 -9.41
C PHE A 10 5.97 4.00 -10.92
N ALA A 11 6.86 4.82 -11.43
CA ALA A 11 6.93 5.16 -12.86
C ALA A 11 7.57 4.07 -13.72
N GLN A 12 8.09 2.99 -13.11
CA GLN A 12 8.71 1.86 -13.83
C GLN A 12 9.83 2.30 -14.77
N GLY A 13 10.69 3.23 -14.32
CA GLY A 13 11.83 3.74 -15.08
C GLY A 13 11.51 4.87 -16.05
N ASN A 14 10.26 5.29 -16.18
CA ASN A 14 9.91 6.45 -17.00
C ASN A 14 10.21 7.75 -16.24
N VAL A 15 11.29 8.44 -16.62
CA VAL A 15 11.76 9.64 -15.93
C VAL A 15 10.73 10.78 -16.00
N GLY A 16 10.08 10.98 -17.15
CA GLY A 16 9.07 12.03 -17.31
C GLY A 16 7.87 11.79 -16.39
N LYS A 17 7.40 10.56 -16.28
CA LYS A 17 6.34 10.18 -15.35
C LYS A 17 6.78 10.35 -13.88
N ALA A 18 8.02 9.98 -13.55
CA ALA A 18 8.56 10.14 -12.20
C ALA A 18 8.60 11.62 -11.77
N ILE A 19 9.02 12.52 -12.65
CA ILE A 19 9.02 13.96 -12.39
C ILE A 19 7.59 14.48 -12.19
N GLN A 20 6.68 14.06 -13.04
CA GLN A 20 5.27 14.44 -12.93
C GLN A 20 4.67 13.98 -11.60
N LEU A 21 4.91 12.74 -11.19
CA LEU A 21 4.45 12.21 -9.91
C LEU A 21 5.07 12.95 -8.72
N ALA A 22 6.37 13.23 -8.78
CA ALA A 22 7.07 13.94 -7.70
C ALA A 22 6.51 15.34 -7.47
N SER A 23 6.02 16.01 -8.51
CA SER A 23 5.42 17.33 -8.44
C SER A 23 3.90 17.35 -8.31
N SER A 24 3.25 16.17 -8.30
CA SER A 24 1.79 16.06 -8.21
C SER A 24 1.32 16.09 -6.78
N ASP A 25 0.49 17.10 -6.44
CA ASP A 25 -0.16 17.17 -5.13
C ASP A 25 -1.15 16.03 -4.94
N ASP A 26 -1.87 15.64 -5.98
CA ASP A 26 -2.84 14.54 -5.94
C ASP A 26 -2.17 13.20 -5.61
N PHE A 27 -1.02 12.93 -6.23
CA PHE A 27 -0.26 11.72 -5.92
C PHE A 27 0.25 11.73 -4.48
N ASN A 28 0.78 12.84 -4.01
CA ASN A 28 1.28 12.96 -2.64
C ASN A 28 0.16 12.82 -1.61
N GLU A 29 -1.01 13.34 -1.91
CA GLU A 29 -2.20 13.19 -1.07
C GLU A 29 -2.67 11.74 -1.01
N MET A 30 -2.73 11.06 -2.14
CA MET A 30 -3.07 9.64 -2.20
C MET A 30 -2.05 8.78 -1.45
N LYS A 31 -0.76 9.05 -1.62
CA LYS A 31 0.31 8.38 -0.88
C LYS A 31 0.15 8.56 0.62
N ALA A 32 -0.08 9.78 1.08
CA ALA A 32 -0.29 10.06 2.50
C ALA A 32 -1.49 9.32 3.05
N SER A 33 -2.60 9.27 2.31
CA SER A 33 -3.80 8.53 2.69
C SER A 33 -3.53 7.04 2.82
N ALA A 34 -2.87 6.45 1.84
CA ALA A 34 -2.56 5.03 1.83
C ALA A 34 -1.64 4.65 3.01
N LEU A 35 -0.58 5.42 3.23
CA LEU A 35 0.37 5.16 4.33
C LEU A 35 -0.29 5.32 5.69
N GLN A 36 -1.10 6.34 5.88
CA GLN A 36 -1.82 6.57 7.13
C GLN A 36 -2.75 5.39 7.44
N LEU A 37 -3.47 4.90 6.45
CA LEU A 37 -4.36 3.75 6.62
C LEU A 37 -3.57 2.48 6.99
N ILE A 38 -2.52 2.17 6.24
CA ILE A 38 -1.70 0.98 6.46
C ILE A 38 -1.15 0.95 7.89
N LYS A 39 -0.66 2.08 8.37
CA LYS A 39 -0.04 2.18 9.70
C LYS A 39 -1.02 1.93 10.85
N ARG A 40 -2.31 2.19 10.65
CA ARG A 40 -3.33 2.05 11.70
C ARG A 40 -4.25 0.84 11.53
N LEU A 41 -4.10 0.06 10.46
CA LEU A 41 -5.01 -1.05 10.15
C LEU A 41 -5.13 -2.08 11.26
N ASP A 42 -4.04 -2.34 11.97
CA ASP A 42 -4.05 -3.33 13.05
C ASP A 42 -4.92 -2.91 14.25
N ASP A 43 -5.07 -1.62 14.45
CA ASP A 43 -5.70 -1.05 15.63
C ASP A 43 -7.16 -0.62 15.40
N ILE A 44 -7.63 -0.61 14.15
CA ILE A 44 -9.00 -0.18 13.86
C ILE A 44 -10.01 -1.27 14.19
N ASP A 45 -11.18 -0.85 14.67
CA ASP A 45 -12.31 -1.74 14.91
C ASP A 45 -13.21 -1.87 13.66
N LEU A 46 -14.28 -2.65 13.75
CA LEU A 46 -15.20 -2.86 12.62
C LEU A 46 -15.91 -1.57 12.19
N TYR A 47 -16.17 -0.67 13.11
CA TYR A 47 -16.79 0.61 12.80
C TYR A 47 -15.83 1.50 12.01
N GLU A 48 -14.60 1.59 12.45
CA GLU A 48 -13.54 2.32 11.76
C GLU A 48 -13.22 1.69 10.40
N MET A 49 -13.38 0.38 10.27
CA MET A 49 -13.22 -0.34 9.00
C MET A 49 -14.18 0.21 7.93
N THR A 50 -15.43 0.47 8.29
CA THR A 50 -16.41 1.07 7.36
C THR A 50 -15.95 2.45 6.89
N ALA A 51 -15.40 3.26 7.80
CA ALA A 51 -14.85 4.56 7.44
C ALA A 51 -13.63 4.43 6.52
N ALA A 52 -12.79 3.42 6.76
CA ALA A 52 -11.63 3.15 5.91
C ALA A 52 -12.03 2.77 4.48
N VAL A 53 -13.08 1.95 4.32
CA VAL A 53 -13.62 1.61 2.98
C VAL A 53 -14.07 2.87 2.25
N LYS A 54 -14.76 3.77 2.93
CA LYS A 54 -15.20 5.05 2.34
C LYS A 54 -14.02 5.94 1.96
N GLN A 55 -12.97 5.97 2.78
CA GLN A 55 -11.75 6.72 2.49
C GLN A 55 -11.07 6.22 1.21
N ILE A 56 -10.99 4.91 1.04
CA ILE A 56 -10.43 4.31 -0.18
C ILE A 56 -11.33 4.59 -1.38
N ALA A 57 -12.65 4.63 -1.19
CA ALA A 57 -13.60 4.93 -2.28
C ALA A 57 -13.38 6.31 -2.90
N ASP A 58 -12.81 7.27 -2.17
CA ASP A 58 -12.44 8.57 -2.73
C ASP A 58 -11.39 8.43 -3.85
N TYR A 59 -10.64 7.34 -3.87
CA TYR A 59 -9.62 7.03 -4.88
C TYR A 59 -10.07 5.93 -5.85
N LYS A 60 -11.37 5.71 -5.99
CA LYS A 60 -11.92 4.63 -6.83
C LYS A 60 -11.42 4.67 -8.27
N LEU A 61 -11.28 5.87 -8.85
CA LEU A 61 -10.80 6.02 -10.22
C LEU A 61 -9.32 5.71 -10.36
N GLU A 62 -8.54 5.90 -9.29
CA GLU A 62 -7.11 5.64 -9.24
C GLU A 62 -6.79 4.41 -8.36
N ILE A 63 -7.74 3.49 -8.23
CA ILE A 63 -7.62 2.40 -7.27
C ILE A 63 -6.41 1.49 -7.54
N ASN A 64 -6.06 1.28 -8.79
CA ASN A 64 -4.88 0.47 -9.13
C ASN A 64 -3.59 1.13 -8.63
N ASP A 65 -3.50 2.46 -8.75
CA ASP A 65 -2.37 3.22 -8.23
C ASP A 65 -2.32 3.15 -6.70
N TYR A 66 -3.47 3.22 -6.06
CA TYR A 66 -3.58 3.08 -4.60
C TYR A 66 -3.08 1.69 -4.16
N PHE A 67 -3.50 0.63 -4.84
CA PHE A 67 -3.06 -0.73 -4.55
C PHE A 67 -1.57 -0.92 -4.82
N ASP A 68 -1.03 -0.29 -5.86
CA ASP A 68 0.41 -0.35 -6.16
C ASP A 68 1.23 0.27 -5.03
N LEU A 69 0.77 1.37 -4.44
CA LEU A 69 1.40 1.96 -3.25
C LEU A 69 1.40 0.97 -2.07
N MET A 70 0.28 0.31 -1.83
CA MET A 70 0.18 -0.70 -0.78
C MET A 70 1.10 -1.88 -1.05
N MET A 71 1.19 -2.34 -2.30
CA MET A 71 2.09 -3.43 -2.69
C MET A 71 3.55 -3.07 -2.45
N ILE A 72 3.96 -1.85 -2.78
CA ILE A 72 5.32 -1.37 -2.52
C ILE A 72 5.61 -1.39 -1.03
N TRP A 73 4.67 -0.96 -0.20
CA TRP A 73 4.83 -1.02 1.26
C TRP A 73 5.08 -2.45 1.75
N TYR A 74 4.24 -3.40 1.36
CA TYR A 74 4.39 -4.78 1.83
C TYR A 74 5.60 -5.48 1.23
N ARG A 75 6.08 -5.07 0.05
CA ARG A 75 7.37 -5.53 -0.48
C ARG A 75 8.53 -5.00 0.37
N ASP A 76 8.45 -3.76 0.82
CA ASP A 76 9.42 -3.21 1.76
C ASP A 76 9.43 -3.98 3.09
N VAL A 77 8.24 -4.32 3.60
CA VAL A 77 8.11 -5.14 4.81
C VAL A 77 8.77 -6.49 4.62
N LEU A 78 8.50 -7.17 3.51
CA LEU A 78 9.09 -8.46 3.19
C LEU A 78 10.61 -8.37 3.05
N TYR A 79 11.08 -7.36 2.32
CA TYR A 79 12.51 -7.13 2.11
C TYR A 79 13.23 -6.90 3.44
N PHE A 80 12.70 -6.03 4.29
CA PHE A 80 13.29 -5.76 5.59
C PHE A 80 13.27 -7.00 6.48
N LYS A 81 12.17 -7.76 6.48
CA LYS A 81 12.08 -9.01 7.24
C LYS A 81 13.15 -10.01 6.83
N ALA A 82 13.44 -10.10 5.54
CA ALA A 82 14.42 -11.05 5.00
C ALA A 82 15.87 -10.59 5.18
N THR A 83 16.15 -9.29 5.12
CA THR A 83 17.51 -8.77 5.03
C THR A 83 17.96 -7.92 6.22
N GLY A 84 17.02 -7.26 6.90
CA GLY A 84 17.33 -6.26 7.92
C GLY A 84 17.98 -4.99 7.36
N ASP A 85 18.04 -4.83 6.03
CA ASP A 85 18.72 -3.74 5.37
C ASP A 85 17.78 -2.58 5.12
N VAL A 86 18.01 -1.45 5.80
CA VAL A 86 17.19 -0.23 5.61
C VAL A 86 17.51 0.50 4.31
N ASN A 87 18.69 0.29 3.74
CA ASN A 87 19.12 1.01 2.54
C ASN A 87 18.39 0.54 1.26
N GLY A 88 17.87 -0.68 1.27
CA GLY A 88 17.11 -1.23 0.15
C GLY A 88 15.62 -0.89 0.16
N LEU A 89 15.15 -0.18 1.18
CA LEU A 89 13.74 0.20 1.27
C LEU A 89 13.39 1.33 0.30
N ILE A 90 12.19 1.29 -0.24
CA ILE A 90 11.62 2.37 -1.05
C ILE A 90 11.08 3.47 -0.14
N PHE A 91 10.33 3.11 0.89
CA PHE A 91 9.82 4.03 1.90
C PHE A 91 10.82 4.21 3.05
N LYS A 92 11.97 4.82 2.76
CA LYS A 92 13.07 4.96 3.73
C LYS A 92 12.70 5.75 4.99
N ASP A 93 11.79 6.70 4.86
CA ASP A 93 11.36 7.52 5.99
C ASP A 93 10.39 6.78 6.92
N GLU A 94 9.96 5.58 6.53
CA GLU A 94 8.96 4.79 7.26
C GLU A 94 9.58 3.54 7.91
N VAL A 95 10.86 3.54 8.17
CA VAL A 95 11.60 2.38 8.71
C VAL A 95 10.96 1.86 10.01
N TYR A 96 10.57 2.75 10.90
CA TYR A 96 9.99 2.35 12.19
C TYR A 96 8.73 1.48 12.00
N ASP A 97 7.80 1.93 11.18
CA ASP A 97 6.55 1.21 10.93
C ASP A 97 6.77 -0.05 10.10
N ILE A 98 7.68 -0.01 9.14
CA ILE A 98 8.05 -1.18 8.34
C ILE A 98 8.66 -2.26 9.24
N LYS A 99 9.57 -1.89 10.13
CA LYS A 99 10.16 -2.81 11.09
C LYS A 99 9.11 -3.44 12.00
N ARG A 100 8.21 -2.63 12.54
CA ARG A 100 7.12 -3.09 13.40
C ARG A 100 6.25 -4.12 12.67
N GLN A 101 5.88 -3.83 11.43
CA GLN A 101 5.10 -4.74 10.59
C GLN A 101 5.86 -6.03 10.29
N ALA A 102 7.15 -5.93 10.00
CA ALA A 102 8.01 -7.10 9.72
C ALA A 102 8.13 -8.03 10.93
N GLU A 103 8.16 -7.47 12.13
CA GLU A 103 8.20 -8.25 13.37
C GLU A 103 6.86 -8.92 13.68
N LYS A 104 5.76 -8.23 13.38
CA LYS A 104 4.42 -8.72 13.65
C LYS A 104 3.99 -9.83 12.68
N SER A 105 4.22 -9.64 11.39
CA SER A 105 3.70 -10.51 10.34
C SER A 105 4.68 -11.62 9.98
N SER A 106 4.15 -12.82 9.76
CA SER A 106 4.95 -13.93 9.22
C SER A 106 5.19 -13.75 7.72
N TYR A 107 6.15 -14.48 7.16
CA TYR A 107 6.37 -14.51 5.71
C TYR A 107 5.11 -14.94 4.97
N ASN A 108 4.41 -15.96 5.46
CA ASN A 108 3.16 -16.42 4.87
C ASN A 108 2.08 -15.33 4.96
N GLY A 109 2.01 -14.61 6.08
CA GLY A 109 1.07 -13.51 6.25
C GLY A 109 1.30 -12.39 5.26
N ILE A 110 2.56 -11.98 5.07
CA ILE A 110 2.92 -10.93 4.09
C ILE A 110 2.58 -11.39 2.67
N ASN A 111 2.90 -12.63 2.32
CA ASN A 111 2.55 -13.18 1.02
C ASN A 111 1.03 -13.23 0.80
N SER A 112 0.27 -13.55 1.84
CA SER A 112 -1.19 -13.54 1.79
C SER A 112 -1.73 -12.14 1.53
N ILE A 113 -1.13 -11.11 2.11
CA ILE A 113 -1.50 -9.71 1.88
C ILE A 113 -1.23 -9.32 0.42
N LEU A 114 -0.03 -9.63 -0.10
CA LEU A 114 0.33 -9.34 -1.49
C LEU A 114 -0.61 -10.05 -2.48
N GLU A 115 -0.95 -11.29 -2.20
CA GLU A 115 -1.89 -12.06 -3.01
C GLU A 115 -3.31 -11.46 -2.94
N ALA A 116 -3.74 -11.02 -1.75
CA ALA A 116 -5.04 -10.39 -1.58
C ALA A 116 -5.15 -9.09 -2.37
N LEU A 117 -4.08 -8.30 -2.45
CA LEU A 117 -4.04 -7.09 -3.27
C LEU A 117 -4.22 -7.42 -4.76
N ARG A 118 -3.54 -8.45 -5.25
CA ARG A 118 -3.70 -8.90 -6.64
C ARG A 118 -5.12 -9.38 -6.93
N LYS A 119 -5.69 -10.18 -6.03
CA LYS A 119 -7.07 -10.67 -6.16
C LYS A 119 -8.08 -9.53 -6.14
N ALA A 120 -7.85 -8.52 -5.31
CA ALA A 120 -8.71 -7.34 -5.29
C ALA A 120 -8.71 -6.61 -6.63
N GLN A 121 -7.54 -6.44 -7.26
CA GLN A 121 -7.44 -5.83 -8.60
C GLN A 121 -8.24 -6.65 -9.64
N ILE A 122 -8.07 -7.98 -9.63
CA ILE A 122 -8.78 -8.87 -10.54
C ILE A 122 -10.29 -8.77 -10.35
N ARG A 123 -10.76 -8.76 -9.11
CA ARG A 123 -12.19 -8.68 -8.79
C ARG A 123 -12.79 -7.35 -9.22
N LEU A 124 -12.08 -6.23 -9.02
CA LEU A 124 -12.55 -4.93 -9.46
C LEU A 124 -12.59 -4.83 -10.99
N ASP A 125 -11.62 -5.41 -11.68
CA ASP A 125 -11.62 -5.49 -13.15
C ASP A 125 -12.80 -6.32 -13.67
N ALA A 126 -13.26 -7.30 -12.88
CA ALA A 126 -14.42 -8.13 -13.19
C ALA A 126 -15.75 -7.51 -12.69
N ASN A 127 -15.75 -6.23 -12.31
CA ASN A 127 -16.91 -5.49 -11.84
C ASN A 127 -17.58 -6.05 -10.58
N VAL A 128 -16.83 -6.71 -9.71
CA VAL A 128 -17.33 -7.08 -8.39
C VAL A 128 -17.54 -5.81 -7.56
N ASN A 129 -18.50 -5.83 -6.65
CA ASN A 129 -18.86 -4.68 -5.83
C ASN A 129 -17.63 -4.09 -5.11
N PHE A 130 -17.40 -2.80 -5.30
CA PHE A 130 -16.20 -2.11 -4.81
C PHE A 130 -16.07 -2.22 -3.28
N ASP A 131 -17.12 -1.85 -2.55
CA ASP A 131 -17.06 -1.83 -1.08
C ASP A 131 -16.78 -3.21 -0.51
N LEU A 132 -17.39 -4.25 -1.09
CA LEU A 132 -17.17 -5.64 -0.67
C LEU A 132 -15.72 -6.07 -0.91
N VAL A 133 -15.17 -5.76 -2.09
CA VAL A 133 -13.77 -6.10 -2.42
C VAL A 133 -12.81 -5.43 -1.45
N ILE A 134 -13.01 -4.14 -1.18
CA ILE A 134 -12.14 -3.39 -0.26
C ILE A 134 -12.28 -3.92 1.17
N GLU A 135 -13.49 -4.18 1.63
CA GLU A 135 -13.72 -4.72 2.97
C GLU A 135 -13.00 -6.06 3.17
N LEU A 136 -13.13 -6.98 2.22
CA LEU A 136 -12.43 -8.27 2.26
C LEU A 136 -10.92 -8.09 2.27
N LEU A 137 -10.41 -7.17 1.46
CA LEU A 137 -8.99 -6.87 1.42
C LEU A 137 -8.48 -6.36 2.78
N LEU A 138 -9.15 -5.38 3.36
CA LEU A 138 -8.74 -4.80 4.64
C LEU A 138 -8.81 -5.81 5.77
N LEU A 139 -9.82 -6.67 5.79
CA LEU A 139 -9.93 -7.76 6.77
C LEU A 139 -8.76 -8.74 6.62
N THR A 140 -8.40 -9.12 5.40
CA THR A 140 -7.27 -10.01 5.15
C THR A 140 -5.96 -9.40 5.63
N ILE A 141 -5.75 -8.12 5.37
CA ILE A 141 -4.56 -7.40 5.84
C ILE A 141 -4.51 -7.39 7.37
N LYS A 142 -5.64 -7.06 8.00
CA LYS A 142 -5.73 -6.98 9.46
C LYS A 142 -5.43 -8.33 10.14
N GLU A 143 -5.83 -9.44 9.53
CA GLU A 143 -5.62 -10.79 10.07
C GLU A 143 -4.18 -11.29 9.90
N ASN A 144 -3.40 -10.69 9.05
CA ASN A 144 -2.05 -11.13 8.73
C ASN A 144 -0.97 -10.13 9.09
#